data_440b4545d370e2baeaa10f5d2b202095
#
_entry.id   440b4545d370e2baeaa10f5d2b202095
#
_cell.length_a   1.000
_cell.length_b   1.000
_cell.length_c   1.000
_cell.angle_alpha   90.00
_cell.angle_beta   90.00
_cell.angle_gamma   90.00
#
_symmetry.space_group_name_H-M   'P 1'
#
loop_
_entity.id
_entity.type
_entity.pdbx_description
1 polymer ?
#
loop_
_entity_poly.entity_id
_entity_poly.type
_entity_poly.pdbx_seq_one_letter_code
_entity_poly.pdbx_strand_id
1 'polypeptide(L)'
;MMGLHHFFDNRLGGSLHGESQAGLTPFGEQAVRNMQKKGIVIDVAHSSEATVRDTLRVTEGDALIVSHTGFDGHCPSPRNISDETMALITEAGGLIGVGFWADVTCGEGIDAIASAIQYGVERFGVDHIALGSDWDGSVTTPIDASQLPHLTQALLDAGLNQTEVRAVMGGNMARFLAQHLPPG
;
A
#
# COMPACT_ATOMS: atom_id res chain seq x y z
N MET A 1 9.69 -7.31 6.36
CA MET A 1 8.62 -6.30 6.35
C MET A 1 7.81 -6.44 7.63
N MET A 2 7.37 -5.33 8.21
CA MET A 2 6.59 -5.34 9.46
C MET A 2 5.61 -4.16 9.48
N GLY A 3 4.32 -4.44 9.71
CA GLY A 3 3.27 -3.44 9.88
C GLY A 3 3.32 -2.79 11.28
N LEU A 4 2.93 -1.52 11.33
CA LEU A 4 2.86 -0.76 12.58
C LEU A 4 1.51 -0.93 13.28
N HIS A 5 0.44 -1.04 12.52
CA HIS A 5 -0.95 -1.06 12.99
C HIS A 5 -1.79 -2.13 12.30
N HIS A 6 -2.93 -2.39 12.90
CA HIS A 6 -4.09 -3.03 12.29
C HIS A 6 -5.33 -2.17 12.59
N PHE A 7 -6.42 -2.70 13.12
CA PHE A 7 -7.66 -1.93 13.31
C PHE A 7 -7.63 -0.90 14.47
N PHE A 8 -6.75 -1.06 15.45
CA PHE A 8 -6.80 -0.23 16.66
C PHE A 8 -5.55 0.60 16.85
N ASP A 9 -5.70 1.76 17.48
CA ASP A 9 -4.59 2.50 18.05
C ASP A 9 -3.79 1.58 18.98
N ASN A 10 -2.48 1.74 18.98
CA ASN A 10 -1.61 0.96 19.83
C ASN A 10 -0.50 1.82 20.45
N ARG A 11 0.45 1.20 21.14
CA ARG A 11 1.56 1.93 21.75
C ARG A 11 2.50 2.61 20.78
N LEU A 12 2.45 2.27 19.48
CA LEU A 12 3.28 2.91 18.45
C LEU A 12 2.67 4.22 17.95
N GLY A 13 1.34 4.30 17.86
CA GLY A 13 0.65 5.47 17.32
C GLY A 13 -0.81 5.20 16.97
N GLY A 14 -1.35 6.05 16.10
CA GLY A 14 -2.72 5.98 15.63
C GLY A 14 -2.90 5.07 14.42
N SER A 15 -3.97 4.27 14.44
CA SER A 15 -4.46 3.48 13.32
C SER A 15 -5.39 4.32 12.43
N LEU A 16 -5.50 3.94 11.15
CA LEU A 16 -6.47 4.50 10.22
C LEU A 16 -7.92 4.36 10.72
N HIS A 17 -8.21 3.26 11.43
CA HIS A 17 -9.51 2.97 12.04
C HIS A 17 -9.58 3.32 13.52
N GLY A 18 -8.50 3.86 14.08
CA GLY A 18 -8.41 4.24 15.48
C GLY A 18 -9.19 5.51 15.80
N GLU A 19 -9.50 5.69 17.07
CA GLU A 19 -10.25 6.85 17.56
C GLU A 19 -9.37 8.12 17.61
N SER A 20 -8.04 7.95 17.85
CA SER A 20 -7.16 9.08 18.09
C SER A 20 -6.76 9.81 16.82
N GLN A 21 -6.69 9.12 15.70
CA GLN A 21 -6.08 9.63 14.45
C GLN A 21 -4.69 10.30 14.66
N ALA A 22 -4.03 9.94 15.76
CA ALA A 22 -2.75 10.51 16.17
C ALA A 22 -1.60 10.00 15.28
N GLY A 23 -0.45 10.67 15.34
CA GLY A 23 0.80 10.21 14.76
C GLY A 23 1.54 9.21 15.65
N LEU A 24 2.83 9.02 15.39
CA LEU A 24 3.69 8.16 16.19
C LEU A 24 3.84 8.70 17.63
N THR A 25 3.81 7.80 18.59
CA THR A 25 4.25 8.13 19.96
C THR A 25 5.79 8.17 19.99
N PRO A 26 6.40 8.72 21.07
CA PRO A 26 7.86 8.62 21.25
C PRO A 26 8.38 7.18 21.24
N PHE A 27 7.60 6.23 21.73
CA PHE A 27 7.91 4.80 21.64
C PHE A 27 7.81 4.29 20.20
N GLY A 28 6.80 4.73 19.44
CA GLY A 28 6.63 4.42 18.03
C GLY A 28 7.80 4.95 17.17
N GLU A 29 8.23 6.19 17.39
CA GLU A 29 9.42 6.74 16.71
C GLU A 29 10.66 5.90 16.96
N GLN A 30 10.88 5.49 18.22
CA GLN A 30 12.03 4.65 18.57
C GLN A 30 11.93 3.28 17.91
N ALA A 31 10.73 2.69 17.84
CA ALA A 31 10.49 1.42 17.15
C ALA A 31 10.82 1.52 15.66
N VAL A 32 10.30 2.56 14.98
CA VAL A 32 10.56 2.83 13.56
C VAL A 32 12.07 2.98 13.29
N ARG A 33 12.79 3.76 14.09
CA ARG A 33 14.27 3.88 13.97
C ARG A 33 14.98 2.54 14.16
N ASN A 34 14.49 1.70 15.05
CA ASN A 34 15.07 0.37 15.29
C ASN A 34 14.80 -0.58 14.12
N MET A 35 13.60 -0.51 13.51
CA MET A 35 13.26 -1.26 12.30
C MET A 35 14.18 -0.87 11.14
N GLN A 36 14.32 0.42 10.88
CA GLN A 36 15.21 0.96 9.84
C GLN A 36 16.67 0.48 10.04
N LYS A 37 17.21 0.59 11.25
CA LYS A 37 18.57 0.11 11.57
C LYS A 37 18.79 -1.39 11.34
N LYS A 38 17.70 -2.16 11.37
CA LYS A 38 17.73 -3.62 11.14
C LYS A 38 17.40 -4.01 9.70
N GLY A 39 17.21 -3.06 8.79
CA GLY A 39 16.79 -3.32 7.41
C GLY A 39 15.38 -3.94 7.32
N ILE A 40 14.51 -3.65 8.29
CA ILE A 40 13.12 -4.11 8.25
C ILE A 40 12.31 -3.09 7.47
N VAL A 41 11.77 -3.47 6.33
CA VAL A 41 10.83 -2.65 5.54
C VAL A 41 9.60 -2.34 6.40
N ILE A 42 9.26 -1.05 6.47
CA ILE A 42 8.14 -0.56 7.29
C ILE A 42 6.87 -0.55 6.43
N ASP A 43 5.86 -1.26 6.89
CA ASP A 43 4.54 -1.30 6.27
C ASP A 43 3.59 -0.40 7.06
N VAL A 44 3.00 0.58 6.37
CA VAL A 44 2.08 1.56 6.94
C VAL A 44 0.62 1.29 6.57
N ALA A 45 0.29 0.12 6.02
CA ALA A 45 -1.09 -0.31 5.91
C ALA A 45 -1.78 -0.20 7.27
N HIS A 46 -3.04 0.22 7.30
CA HIS A 46 -3.82 0.50 8.51
C HIS A 46 -3.29 1.63 9.42
N SER A 47 -2.21 2.29 9.10
CA SER A 47 -1.74 3.43 9.89
C SER A 47 -2.55 4.69 9.58
N SER A 48 -2.79 5.53 10.58
CA SER A 48 -3.36 6.86 10.36
C SER A 48 -2.46 7.69 9.43
N GLU A 49 -3.01 8.66 8.72
CA GLU A 49 -2.21 9.54 7.88
C GLU A 49 -1.15 10.32 8.67
N ALA A 50 -1.46 10.70 9.92
CA ALA A 50 -0.48 11.32 10.80
C ALA A 50 0.67 10.35 11.13
N THR A 51 0.39 9.06 11.36
CA THR A 51 1.43 8.04 11.56
C THR A 51 2.27 7.84 10.30
N VAL A 52 1.68 7.85 9.10
CA VAL A 52 2.44 7.77 7.84
C VAL A 52 3.40 8.95 7.72
N ARG A 53 2.91 10.19 7.90
CA ARG A 53 3.73 11.41 7.82
C ARG A 53 4.87 11.41 8.85
N ASP A 54 4.57 11.02 10.08
CA ASP A 54 5.60 10.90 11.13
C ASP A 54 6.62 9.82 10.81
N THR A 55 6.19 8.68 10.23
CA THR A 55 7.11 7.63 9.81
C THR A 55 8.07 8.11 8.73
N LEU A 56 7.58 8.80 7.70
CA LEU A 56 8.43 9.42 6.67
C LEU A 56 9.43 10.43 7.27
N ARG A 57 8.97 11.27 8.21
CA ARG A 57 9.84 12.21 8.92
C ARG A 57 10.93 11.50 9.73
N VAL A 58 10.57 10.45 10.46
CA VAL A 58 11.49 9.70 11.35
C VAL A 58 12.51 8.91 10.55
N THR A 59 12.14 8.41 9.38
CA THR A 59 13.02 7.65 8.48
C THR A 59 13.80 8.54 7.50
N GLU A 60 13.61 9.87 7.56
CA GLU A 60 14.24 10.83 6.66
C GLU A 60 13.91 10.57 5.18
N GLY A 61 12.68 10.12 4.93
CA GLY A 61 12.19 9.84 3.59
C GLY A 61 12.61 8.47 3.04
N ASP A 62 13.00 7.53 3.90
CA ASP A 62 13.19 6.14 3.48
C ASP A 62 11.89 5.56 2.94
N ALA A 63 12.00 4.72 1.93
CA ALA A 63 10.84 4.16 1.25
C ALA A 63 9.99 3.29 2.18
N LEU A 64 8.69 3.55 2.18
CA LEU A 64 7.68 2.78 2.90
C LEU A 64 6.91 1.88 1.94
N ILE A 65 6.27 0.85 2.48
CA ILE A 65 5.27 0.10 1.76
C ILE A 65 3.90 0.31 2.38
N VAL A 66 2.86 0.39 1.55
CA VAL A 66 1.49 0.13 1.94
C VAL A 66 1.12 -1.22 1.35
N SER A 67 1.16 -2.27 2.15
CA SER A 67 1.02 -3.64 1.64
C SER A 67 -0.34 -3.89 1.00
N HIS A 68 -1.41 -3.24 1.46
CA HIS A 68 -2.76 -3.37 0.95
C HIS A 68 -3.63 -2.19 1.35
N THR A 69 -4.28 -1.54 0.39
CA THR A 69 -5.18 -0.39 0.59
C THR A 69 -5.86 -0.02 -0.73
N GLY A 70 -6.60 1.09 -0.75
CA GLY A 70 -7.09 1.76 -1.95
C GLY A 70 -6.77 3.25 -1.91
N PHE A 71 -7.21 3.97 -2.92
CA PHE A 71 -7.02 5.40 -3.12
C PHE A 71 -8.33 6.14 -2.81
N ASP A 72 -8.30 7.07 -1.86
CA ASP A 72 -9.50 7.85 -1.50
C ASP A 72 -10.04 8.67 -2.69
N GLY A 73 -9.16 9.20 -3.53
CA GLY A 73 -9.54 9.92 -4.74
C GLY A 73 -10.21 9.06 -5.82
N HIS A 74 -10.01 7.73 -5.80
CA HIS A 74 -10.72 6.78 -6.67
C HIS A 74 -11.99 6.26 -6.00
N CYS A 75 -11.90 5.93 -4.74
CA CYS A 75 -12.96 5.30 -3.96
C CYS A 75 -12.98 5.91 -2.55
N PRO A 76 -13.83 6.92 -2.30
CA PRO A 76 -13.97 7.49 -0.95
C PRO A 76 -14.44 6.44 0.05
N SER A 77 -13.53 6.03 0.92
CA SER A 77 -13.76 4.97 1.92
C SER A 77 -12.89 5.20 3.16
N PRO A 78 -13.40 4.92 4.36
CA PRO A 78 -12.59 5.01 5.59
C PRO A 78 -11.36 4.08 5.59
N ARG A 79 -11.29 3.11 4.67
CA ARG A 79 -10.16 2.18 4.51
C ARG A 79 -9.08 2.71 3.57
N ASN A 80 -9.40 3.71 2.77
CA ASN A 80 -8.50 4.26 1.77
C ASN A 80 -7.70 5.44 2.32
N ILE A 81 -6.53 5.64 1.77
CA ILE A 81 -5.62 6.71 2.15
C ILE A 81 -5.75 7.85 1.15
N SER A 82 -5.67 9.10 1.64
CA SER A 82 -5.78 10.28 0.77
C SER A 82 -4.68 10.32 -0.29
N ASP A 83 -5.01 10.84 -1.46
CA ASP A 83 -4.06 11.04 -2.55
C ASP A 83 -2.86 11.90 -2.14
N GLU A 84 -3.08 12.86 -1.25
CA GLU A 84 -2.01 13.71 -0.71
C GLU A 84 -0.98 12.86 0.07
N THR A 85 -1.45 11.98 0.93
CA THR A 85 -0.56 11.10 1.71
C THR A 85 0.09 10.03 0.83
N MET A 86 -0.64 9.49 -0.17
CA MET A 86 -0.07 8.58 -1.16
C MET A 86 1.05 9.23 -1.98
N ALA A 87 0.89 10.49 -2.37
CA ALA A 87 1.94 11.23 -3.06
C ALA A 87 3.22 11.32 -2.23
N LEU A 88 3.13 11.61 -0.93
CA LEU A 88 4.30 11.62 -0.05
C LEU A 88 5.02 10.27 0.02
N ILE A 89 4.26 9.16 0.04
CA ILE A 89 4.83 7.81 0.04
C ILE A 89 5.58 7.54 -1.27
N THR A 90 4.98 7.89 -2.41
CA THR A 90 5.59 7.64 -3.72
C THR A 90 6.77 8.58 -4.02
N GLU A 91 6.73 9.84 -3.58
CA GLU A 91 7.86 10.78 -3.64
C GLU A 91 9.07 10.26 -2.85
N ALA A 92 8.85 9.53 -1.77
CA ALA A 92 9.90 8.84 -1.01
C ALA A 92 10.37 7.52 -1.66
N GLY A 93 9.86 7.15 -2.83
CA GLY A 93 10.19 5.88 -3.50
C GLY A 93 9.40 4.68 -2.98
N GLY A 94 8.33 4.91 -2.23
CA GLY A 94 7.49 3.86 -1.64
C GLY A 94 6.66 3.09 -2.65
N LEU A 95 6.07 1.98 -2.18
CA LEU A 95 5.25 1.08 -2.98
C LEU A 95 3.85 0.91 -2.37
N ILE A 96 2.83 0.94 -3.20
CA ILE A 96 1.43 0.85 -2.81
C ILE A 96 0.82 -0.43 -3.39
N GLY A 97 0.40 -1.35 -2.51
CA GLY A 97 -0.37 -2.54 -2.85
C GLY A 97 -1.85 -2.23 -2.93
N VAL A 98 -2.44 -2.39 -4.10
CA VAL A 98 -3.88 -2.17 -4.32
C VAL A 98 -4.66 -3.39 -3.86
N GLY A 99 -5.63 -3.17 -2.96
CA GLY A 99 -6.50 -4.20 -2.40
C GLY A 99 -7.54 -4.72 -3.40
N PHE A 100 -8.10 -5.91 -3.11
CA PHE A 100 -9.00 -6.61 -4.05
C PHE A 100 -10.46 -6.66 -3.58
N TRP A 101 -10.84 -6.00 -2.50
CA TRP A 101 -12.21 -6.03 -1.97
C TRP A 101 -12.96 -4.72 -2.24
N ALA A 102 -14.29 -4.82 -2.24
CA ALA A 102 -15.18 -3.75 -2.68
C ALA A 102 -15.01 -2.42 -1.93
N ASP A 103 -14.70 -2.46 -0.62
CA ASP A 103 -14.55 -1.23 0.19
C ASP A 103 -13.37 -0.36 -0.26
N VAL A 104 -12.38 -0.92 -0.95
CA VAL A 104 -11.21 -0.17 -1.43
C VAL A 104 -11.23 0.12 -2.92
N THR A 105 -12.06 -0.62 -3.69
CA THR A 105 -12.17 -0.46 -5.14
C THR A 105 -13.46 0.21 -5.60
N CYS A 106 -14.43 0.42 -4.69
CA CYS A 106 -15.80 0.91 -4.97
C CYS A 106 -16.56 0.07 -6.00
N GLY A 107 -16.24 -1.22 -6.12
CA GLY A 107 -16.92 -2.11 -7.04
C GLY A 107 -16.59 -3.56 -6.77
N GLU A 108 -17.44 -4.43 -7.27
CA GLU A 108 -17.26 -5.88 -7.21
C GLU A 108 -16.66 -6.37 -8.54
N GLY A 109 -15.72 -7.30 -8.45
CA GLY A 109 -15.17 -7.95 -9.64
C GLY A 109 -13.78 -7.44 -10.05
N ILE A 110 -13.24 -8.13 -11.06
CA ILE A 110 -11.88 -7.89 -11.57
C ILE A 110 -11.73 -6.50 -12.17
N ASP A 111 -12.75 -6.00 -12.84
CA ASP A 111 -12.71 -4.70 -13.51
C ASP A 111 -12.58 -3.56 -12.51
N ALA A 112 -13.18 -3.68 -11.31
CA ALA A 112 -13.00 -2.71 -10.24
C ALA A 112 -11.57 -2.68 -9.72
N ILE A 113 -10.94 -3.85 -9.57
CA ILE A 113 -9.51 -3.96 -9.22
C ILE A 113 -8.64 -3.31 -10.31
N ALA A 114 -8.90 -3.63 -11.57
CA ALA A 114 -8.15 -3.08 -12.70
C ALA A 114 -8.29 -1.55 -12.78
N SER A 115 -9.49 -1.02 -12.55
CA SER A 115 -9.75 0.42 -12.52
C SER A 115 -9.03 1.13 -11.37
N ALA A 116 -9.01 0.55 -10.18
CA ALA A 116 -8.26 1.10 -9.04
C ALA A 116 -6.74 1.09 -9.30
N ILE A 117 -6.22 0.02 -9.91
CA ILE A 117 -4.81 -0.06 -10.32
C ILE A 117 -4.49 0.98 -11.39
N GLN A 118 -5.34 1.12 -12.42
CA GLN A 118 -5.17 2.13 -13.47
C GLN A 118 -5.13 3.54 -12.86
N TYR A 119 -6.06 3.87 -11.98
CA TYR A 119 -6.05 5.14 -11.25
C TYR A 119 -4.71 5.39 -10.55
N GLY A 120 -4.22 4.40 -9.81
CA GLY A 120 -2.94 4.50 -9.12
C GLY A 120 -1.77 4.73 -10.09
N VAL A 121 -1.73 4.01 -11.21
CA VAL A 121 -0.71 4.17 -12.26
C VAL A 121 -0.75 5.56 -12.87
N GLU A 122 -1.93 6.07 -13.22
CA GLU A 122 -2.09 7.40 -13.81
C GLU A 122 -1.73 8.52 -12.82
N ARG A 123 -2.06 8.34 -11.55
CA ARG A 123 -1.92 9.39 -10.53
C ARG A 123 -0.53 9.44 -9.90
N PHE A 124 0.10 8.28 -9.69
CA PHE A 124 1.33 8.15 -8.89
C PHE A 124 2.50 7.54 -9.67
N GLY A 125 2.26 7.09 -10.88
CA GLY A 125 3.25 6.42 -11.71
C GLY A 125 3.31 4.90 -11.52
N VAL A 126 3.54 4.20 -12.61
CA VAL A 126 3.51 2.73 -12.65
C VAL A 126 4.49 2.08 -11.69
N ASP A 127 5.65 2.68 -11.46
CA ASP A 127 6.73 2.13 -10.63
C ASP A 127 6.38 2.01 -9.14
N HIS A 128 5.32 2.67 -8.71
CA HIS A 128 4.87 2.74 -7.32
C HIS A 128 3.65 1.86 -7.01
N ILE A 129 3.13 1.13 -8.00
CA ILE A 129 1.89 0.35 -7.85
C ILE A 129 2.20 -1.15 -7.89
N ALA A 130 1.58 -1.89 -6.97
CA ALA A 130 1.69 -3.33 -6.85
C ALA A 130 0.34 -3.97 -6.46
N LEU A 131 0.29 -5.29 -6.39
CA LEU A 131 -0.87 -6.03 -5.91
C LEU A 131 -0.81 -6.16 -4.38
N GLY A 132 -1.94 -5.95 -3.71
CA GLY A 132 -2.11 -6.07 -2.27
C GLY A 132 -3.42 -6.76 -1.92
N SER A 133 -3.61 -7.99 -2.36
CA SER A 133 -4.89 -8.73 -2.39
C SER A 133 -5.65 -8.80 -1.08
N ASP A 134 -4.94 -8.89 0.05
CA ASP A 134 -5.50 -9.13 1.38
C ASP A 134 -6.33 -10.43 1.49
N TRP A 135 -5.94 -11.49 0.74
CA TRP A 135 -6.66 -12.77 0.72
C TRP A 135 -6.77 -13.46 2.08
N ASP A 136 -5.88 -13.16 3.01
CA ASP A 136 -5.88 -13.67 4.39
C ASP A 136 -6.60 -12.75 5.40
N GLY A 137 -7.07 -11.56 4.96
CA GLY A 137 -7.52 -10.47 5.80
C GLY A 137 -9.00 -10.50 6.20
N SER A 138 -9.70 -11.61 6.10
CA SER A 138 -11.15 -11.71 6.39
C SER A 138 -12.03 -10.83 5.50
N VAL A 139 -11.57 -10.48 4.32
CA VAL A 139 -12.31 -9.75 3.28
C VAL A 139 -12.81 -10.71 2.19
N THR A 140 -13.87 -10.32 1.48
CA THR A 140 -14.32 -11.05 0.30
C THR A 140 -13.68 -10.44 -0.94
N THR A 141 -12.88 -11.23 -1.65
CA THR A 141 -12.26 -10.82 -2.91
C THR A 141 -12.91 -11.54 -4.09
N PRO A 142 -13.03 -10.90 -5.27
CA PRO A 142 -13.70 -11.51 -6.43
C PRO A 142 -12.86 -12.60 -7.10
N ILE A 143 -11.57 -12.68 -6.79
CA ILE A 143 -10.62 -13.65 -7.36
C ILE A 143 -9.69 -14.19 -6.29
N ASP A 144 -9.15 -15.36 -6.56
CA ASP A 144 -8.01 -15.94 -5.85
C ASP A 144 -6.73 -15.97 -6.74
N ALA A 145 -5.66 -16.52 -6.21
CA ALA A 145 -4.37 -16.57 -6.91
C ALA A 145 -4.41 -17.32 -8.26
N SER A 146 -5.30 -18.29 -8.41
CA SER A 146 -5.43 -19.06 -9.65
C SER A 146 -6.02 -18.23 -10.80
N GLN A 147 -6.69 -17.13 -10.47
CA GLN A 147 -7.38 -16.24 -11.40
C GLN A 147 -6.58 -14.98 -11.76
N LEU A 148 -5.34 -14.83 -11.27
CA LEU A 148 -4.44 -13.72 -11.65
C LEU A 148 -4.25 -13.54 -13.17
N PRO A 149 -4.28 -14.58 -14.03
CA PRO A 149 -4.28 -14.38 -15.47
C PRO A 149 -5.46 -13.55 -15.99
N HIS A 150 -6.64 -13.62 -15.33
CA HIS A 150 -7.79 -12.80 -15.70
C HIS A 150 -7.55 -11.33 -15.31
N LEU A 151 -6.91 -11.07 -14.16
CA LEU A 151 -6.51 -9.70 -13.80
C LEU A 151 -5.48 -9.14 -14.79
N THR A 152 -4.53 -9.97 -15.25
CA THR A 152 -3.58 -9.57 -16.31
C THR A 152 -4.34 -9.09 -17.55
N GLN A 153 -5.36 -9.82 -17.99
CA GLN A 153 -6.17 -9.42 -19.14
C GLN A 153 -6.95 -8.14 -18.87
N ALA A 154 -7.59 -8.03 -17.70
CA ALA A 154 -8.35 -6.83 -17.32
C ALA A 154 -7.48 -5.56 -17.28
N LEU A 155 -6.22 -5.67 -16.85
CA LEU A 155 -5.27 -4.56 -16.86
C LEU A 155 -4.90 -4.13 -18.30
N LEU A 156 -4.73 -5.10 -19.22
CA LEU A 156 -4.52 -4.80 -20.64
C LEU A 156 -5.75 -4.12 -21.26
N ASP A 157 -6.95 -4.61 -20.94
CA ASP A 157 -8.21 -4.06 -21.42
C ASP A 157 -8.47 -2.66 -20.84
N ALA A 158 -8.01 -2.38 -19.62
CA ALA A 158 -8.00 -1.07 -18.99
C ALA A 158 -6.97 -0.09 -19.60
N GLY A 159 -6.11 -0.55 -20.51
CA GLY A 159 -5.20 0.29 -21.28
C GLY A 159 -3.74 0.28 -20.82
N LEU A 160 -3.37 -0.50 -19.80
CA LEU A 160 -1.96 -0.67 -19.45
C LEU A 160 -1.25 -1.48 -20.54
N ASN A 161 -0.05 -1.06 -20.91
CA ASN A 161 0.78 -1.84 -21.82
C ASN A 161 1.46 -3.03 -21.12
N GLN A 162 2.03 -3.96 -21.88
CA GLN A 162 2.65 -5.17 -21.33
C GLN A 162 3.78 -4.89 -20.33
N THR A 163 4.52 -3.81 -20.48
CA THR A 163 5.60 -3.43 -19.55
C THR A 163 5.03 -2.97 -18.21
N GLU A 164 3.99 -2.15 -18.25
CA GLU A 164 3.27 -1.68 -17.07
C GLU A 164 2.59 -2.83 -16.33
N VAL A 165 1.94 -3.72 -17.05
CA VAL A 165 1.33 -4.93 -16.47
C VAL A 165 2.39 -5.78 -15.74
N ARG A 166 3.55 -6.02 -16.36
CA ARG A 166 4.65 -6.77 -15.71
C ARG A 166 5.16 -6.07 -14.46
N ALA A 167 5.26 -4.75 -14.49
CA ALA A 167 5.68 -3.95 -13.33
C ALA A 167 4.70 -4.16 -12.16
N VAL A 168 3.41 -3.90 -12.38
CA VAL A 168 2.36 -4.00 -11.37
C VAL A 168 2.17 -5.43 -10.86
N MET A 169 2.16 -6.43 -11.76
CA MET A 169 1.90 -7.83 -11.43
C MET A 169 3.02 -8.52 -10.61
N GLY A 170 4.10 -7.80 -10.29
CA GLY A 170 5.14 -8.32 -9.40
C GLY A 170 6.53 -7.71 -9.60
N GLY A 171 6.79 -7.11 -10.75
CA GLY A 171 8.10 -6.51 -11.04
C GLY A 171 8.47 -5.41 -10.05
N ASN A 172 7.53 -4.56 -9.69
CA ASN A 172 7.74 -3.48 -8.73
C ASN A 172 8.03 -3.99 -7.33
N MET A 173 7.28 -4.99 -6.85
CA MET A 173 7.52 -5.60 -5.56
C MET A 173 8.90 -6.27 -5.51
N ALA A 174 9.27 -7.02 -6.56
CA ALA A 174 10.58 -7.66 -6.63
C ALA A 174 11.71 -6.62 -6.61
N ARG A 175 11.58 -5.53 -7.37
CA ARG A 175 12.54 -4.42 -7.38
C ARG A 175 12.64 -3.75 -6.01
N PHE A 176 11.50 -3.40 -5.42
CA PHE A 176 11.42 -2.76 -4.11
C PHE A 176 12.12 -3.61 -3.03
N LEU A 177 11.81 -4.91 -2.95
CA LEU A 177 12.44 -5.81 -1.99
C LEU A 177 13.94 -5.95 -2.24
N ALA A 178 14.38 -6.05 -3.49
CA ALA A 178 15.81 -6.13 -3.82
C ALA A 178 16.61 -4.88 -3.41
N GLN A 179 15.95 -3.71 -3.41
CA GLN A 179 16.58 -2.44 -3.03
C GLN A 179 16.62 -2.21 -1.51
N HIS A 180 15.61 -2.69 -0.78
CA HIS A 180 15.40 -2.34 0.63
C HIS A 180 15.66 -3.47 1.62
N LEU A 181 15.81 -4.71 1.15
CA LEU A 181 16.22 -5.81 2.03
C LEU A 181 17.76 -5.87 2.13
N PRO A 182 18.30 -6.20 3.32
CA PRO A 182 19.73 -6.38 3.46
C PRO A 182 20.22 -7.51 2.55
N PRO A 183 21.45 -7.39 2.00
CA PRO A 183 22.05 -8.49 1.25
C PRO A 183 22.16 -9.72 2.15
N GLY A 184 21.82 -10.89 1.59
CA GLY A 184 21.88 -12.16 2.28
C GLY A 184 23.32 -12.62 2.60
#